data_95ac81d0188b0a01fdc6a2fa2cf2d8a0
#
_entry.id   95ac81d0188b0a01fdc6a2fa2cf2d8a0
#
_cell.length_a   1.000
_cell.length_b   1.000
_cell.length_c   1.000
_cell.angle_alpha   90.00
_cell.angle_beta   90.00
_cell.angle_gamma   90.00
#
_symmetry.space_group_name_H-M   'P 1'
#
loop_
_entity.id
_entity.type
_entity.pdbx_description
1 polymer ?
#
loop_
_entity_poly.entity_id
_entity_poly.type
_entity_poly.pdbx_seq_one_letter_code
_entity_poly.pdbx_strand_id
1 'polypeptide(L)'
;YGDVPFDHESFVGFYGMGIPRGLQGTDVFLNLGAPMPDPTIFTAPVPRKAKVIHARIEFDDIANIYPTDIAIAAGMKETLIAIEESVKSLATEDRLKKIREERLSITKGINKKFETKKEKDAKANWNSSPVSWERASYEINKELDENGIVISELDTFTPFEWMNLAPNKRSLIGGTTGFALGWGIGASLGAKIGQPDRQVTCLVGDGAMLFGQIESLWSASRYDIPVTVIVFNNLSYDGERNRIYLNSPLIRNKETRDLWKDVSCYLGNPIVDYVGLANSFDIKASQANTPEELSKSLKKANRTTRDGRPYLIDLRIMQLDVANKPTTQTWHPDISIAEKRKIKV
;
A
#
# COMPACT_ATOMS: atom_id res chain seq x y z
N TYR A 1 -1.28 7.49 6.27
CA TYR A 1 0.00 6.86 5.91
C TYR A 1 1.11 7.90 5.81
N GLY A 2 2.33 7.55 6.23
CA GLY A 2 3.49 8.40 6.04
C GLY A 2 3.82 9.34 7.18
N ASP A 3 3.30 9.09 8.38
CA ASP A 3 3.63 9.86 9.58
C ASP A 3 5.11 9.69 9.98
N VAL A 4 5.71 8.57 9.59
CA VAL A 4 7.16 8.31 9.71
C VAL A 4 7.78 8.34 8.31
N PRO A 5 8.86 9.12 8.09
CA PRO A 5 9.57 9.13 6.81
C PRO A 5 10.06 7.74 6.42
N PHE A 6 9.85 7.34 5.17
CA PHE A 6 10.27 6.01 4.69
C PHE A 6 11.79 5.88 4.54
N ASP A 7 12.50 6.99 4.48
CA ASP A 7 13.97 7.09 4.49
C ASP A 7 14.56 7.16 5.91
N HIS A 8 13.72 7.11 6.96
CA HIS A 8 14.22 7.10 8.34
C HIS A 8 14.97 5.79 8.64
N GLU A 9 16.11 5.88 9.28
CA GLU A 9 17.02 4.74 9.56
C GLU A 9 16.38 3.61 10.40
N SER A 10 15.31 3.90 11.13
CA SER A 10 14.53 2.91 11.90
C SER A 10 13.29 2.41 11.17
N PHE A 11 13.00 2.91 9.97
CA PHE A 11 11.86 2.43 9.18
C PHE A 11 12.16 1.05 8.61
N VAL A 12 11.36 0.06 8.95
CA VAL A 12 11.54 -1.34 8.52
C VAL A 12 10.39 -1.87 7.67
N GLY A 13 9.53 -1.00 7.17
CA GLY A 13 8.43 -1.36 6.26
C GLY A 13 7.05 -1.06 6.83
N PHE A 14 6.06 -1.48 6.07
CA PHE A 14 4.64 -1.26 6.37
C PHE A 14 4.08 -2.41 7.19
N TYR A 15 3.19 -2.09 8.13
CA TYR A 15 2.43 -3.06 8.88
C TYR A 15 1.02 -3.23 8.27
N GLY A 16 0.59 -4.47 8.07
CA GLY A 16 -0.75 -4.78 7.59
C GLY A 16 -0.77 -5.87 6.50
N MET A 17 -0.41 -5.55 5.27
CA MET A 17 -0.49 -6.47 4.11
C MET A 17 0.73 -7.40 3.99
N GLY A 18 1.39 -7.71 5.07
CA GLY A 18 2.54 -8.62 5.12
C GLY A 18 3.21 -8.55 6.48
N ILE A 19 4.11 -9.48 6.78
CA ILE A 19 4.88 -9.42 8.02
C ILE A 19 5.94 -8.33 7.87
N PRO A 20 5.86 -7.22 8.64
CA PRO A 20 6.90 -6.20 8.59
C PRO A 20 8.25 -6.81 8.91
N ARG A 21 9.24 -6.35 8.20
CA ARG A 21 10.62 -6.74 8.47
C ARG A 21 10.95 -6.41 9.93
N GLY A 22 11.43 -7.38 10.67
CA GLY A 22 11.91 -7.17 12.03
C GLY A 22 10.90 -7.31 13.16
N LEU A 23 9.65 -7.69 12.91
CA LEU A 23 8.72 -8.02 13.99
C LEU A 23 9.06 -9.32 14.71
N GLN A 24 9.80 -10.23 14.09
CA GLN A 24 10.27 -11.44 14.75
C GLN A 24 11.24 -11.07 15.89
N GLY A 25 10.90 -11.46 17.10
CA GLY A 25 11.69 -11.15 18.31
C GLY A 25 11.34 -9.81 18.97
N THR A 26 10.30 -9.12 18.52
CA THR A 26 9.77 -7.92 19.19
C THR A 26 9.23 -8.29 20.56
N ASP A 27 9.70 -7.60 21.59
CA ASP A 27 9.29 -7.75 22.98
C ASP A 27 8.23 -6.72 23.40
N VAL A 28 8.16 -5.57 22.73
CA VAL A 28 7.16 -4.52 22.92
C VAL A 28 6.59 -4.10 21.58
N PHE A 29 5.27 -4.16 21.45
CA PHE A 29 4.53 -3.65 20.32
C PHE A 29 3.79 -2.38 20.74
N LEU A 30 4.29 -1.23 20.29
CA LEU A 30 3.69 0.08 20.56
C LEU A 30 2.89 0.53 19.34
N ASN A 31 1.56 0.52 19.45
CA ASN A 31 0.66 1.04 18.44
C ASN A 31 0.25 2.48 18.77
N LEU A 32 0.56 3.41 17.90
CA LEU A 32 0.32 4.84 18.06
C LEU A 32 -0.65 5.36 17.01
N GLY A 33 -1.85 5.69 17.41
CA GLY A 33 -2.88 6.35 16.61
C GLY A 33 -3.56 5.48 15.55
N ALA A 34 -3.08 4.27 15.29
CA ALA A 34 -3.64 3.38 14.30
C ALA A 34 -4.64 2.39 14.91
N PRO A 35 -5.68 1.94 14.19
CA PRO A 35 -6.43 0.76 14.59
C PRO A 35 -5.50 -0.47 14.60
N MET A 36 -5.80 -1.45 15.44
CA MET A 36 -5.10 -2.73 15.36
C MET A 36 -5.49 -3.44 14.06
N PRO A 37 -4.53 -4.07 13.36
CA PRO A 37 -4.83 -4.74 12.11
C PRO A 37 -5.81 -5.89 12.32
N ASP A 38 -6.83 -5.93 11.49
CA ASP A 38 -7.80 -7.02 11.51
C ASP A 38 -7.12 -8.33 11.06
N PRO A 39 -7.04 -9.34 11.91
CA PRO A 39 -6.37 -10.59 11.58
C PRO A 39 -7.11 -11.42 10.52
N THR A 40 -8.35 -11.06 10.18
CA THR A 40 -9.08 -11.72 9.10
C THR A 40 -8.70 -11.18 7.72
N ILE A 41 -8.17 -9.98 7.68
CA ILE A 41 -7.76 -9.29 6.44
C ILE A 41 -6.24 -9.25 6.32
N PHE A 42 -5.53 -9.01 7.44
CA PHE A 42 -4.09 -8.83 7.46
C PHE A 42 -3.37 -10.06 8.04
N THR A 43 -2.30 -10.42 7.39
CA THR A 43 -1.55 -11.64 7.70
C THR A 43 -0.43 -11.46 8.72
N ALA A 44 -0.26 -10.26 9.27
CA ALA A 44 0.77 -9.94 10.25
C ALA A 44 0.19 -9.81 11.66
N PRO A 45 0.08 -10.90 12.42
CA PRO A 45 -0.39 -10.83 13.79
C PRO A 45 0.63 -10.11 14.67
N VAL A 46 0.14 -9.46 15.71
CA VAL A 46 0.99 -8.95 16.79
C VAL A 46 1.79 -10.13 17.38
N PRO A 47 3.12 -9.97 17.58
CA PRO A 47 3.93 -11.06 18.14
C PRO A 47 3.37 -11.54 19.48
N ARG A 48 3.09 -12.84 19.62
CA ARG A 48 2.38 -13.41 20.78
C ARG A 48 3.03 -13.13 22.14
N LYS A 49 4.35 -12.92 22.16
CA LYS A 49 5.12 -12.67 23.38
C LYS A 49 5.36 -11.19 23.65
N ALA A 50 5.00 -10.33 22.72
CA ALA A 50 5.20 -8.90 22.87
C ALA A 50 4.20 -8.32 23.89
N LYS A 51 4.67 -7.40 24.71
CA LYS A 51 3.81 -6.50 25.46
C LYS A 51 3.16 -5.52 24.51
N VAL A 52 1.85 -5.37 24.58
CA VAL A 52 1.08 -4.50 23.69
C VAL A 52 0.73 -3.20 24.41
N ILE A 53 1.21 -2.10 23.85
CA ILE A 53 0.83 -0.75 24.27
C ILE A 53 0.03 -0.15 23.12
N HIS A 54 -1.23 0.20 23.36
CA HIS A 54 -2.11 0.78 22.35
C HIS A 54 -2.55 2.18 22.79
N ALA A 55 -2.11 3.17 22.06
CA ALA A 55 -2.44 4.58 22.28
C ALA A 55 -3.31 5.10 21.12
N ARG A 56 -4.50 5.60 21.43
CA ARG A 56 -5.44 6.10 20.46
C ARG A 56 -6.45 7.04 21.11
N ILE A 57 -6.96 8.02 20.35
CA ILE A 57 -8.01 8.94 20.81
C ILE A 57 -9.37 8.23 20.83
N GLU A 58 -9.62 7.36 19.85
CA GLU A 58 -10.84 6.53 19.80
C GLU A 58 -10.69 5.33 20.76
N PHE A 59 -11.11 5.51 22.00
CA PHE A 59 -10.91 4.52 23.06
C PHE A 59 -11.65 3.20 22.81
N ASP A 60 -12.75 3.20 22.06
CA ASP A 60 -13.55 2.02 21.71
C ASP A 60 -12.77 1.00 20.88
N ASP A 61 -11.73 1.44 20.18
CA ASP A 61 -10.86 0.57 19.39
C ASP A 61 -9.74 -0.08 20.23
N ILE A 62 -9.50 0.44 21.44
CA ILE A 62 -8.42 -0.07 22.30
C ILE A 62 -8.83 -1.43 22.86
N ALA A 63 -7.94 -2.42 22.71
CA ALA A 63 -8.15 -3.80 23.15
C ALA A 63 -9.35 -4.53 22.48
N ASN A 64 -9.92 -3.99 21.42
CA ASN A 64 -11.06 -4.58 20.71
C ASN A 64 -10.68 -5.90 20.01
N ILE A 65 -9.52 -5.95 19.36
CA ILE A 65 -9.08 -7.11 18.56
C ILE A 65 -7.99 -7.91 19.29
N TYR A 66 -7.05 -7.22 19.95
CA TYR A 66 -5.92 -7.84 20.63
C TYR A 66 -5.90 -7.48 22.11
N PRO A 67 -5.50 -8.42 23.00
CA PRO A 67 -5.21 -8.10 24.38
C PRO A 67 -4.16 -6.98 24.46
N THR A 68 -4.43 -5.98 25.29
CA THR A 68 -3.56 -4.81 25.45
C THR A 68 -3.06 -4.75 26.89
N ASP A 69 -1.73 -4.71 27.08
CA ASP A 69 -1.13 -4.61 28.41
C ASP A 69 -1.24 -3.17 28.96
N ILE A 70 -1.10 -2.16 28.11
CA ILE A 70 -1.23 -0.74 28.47
C ILE A 70 -2.11 -0.03 27.43
N ALA A 71 -3.22 0.52 27.91
CA ALA A 71 -4.17 1.30 27.12
C ALA A 71 -3.98 2.80 27.40
N ILE A 72 -3.85 3.62 26.35
CA ILE A 72 -3.68 5.07 26.45
C ILE A 72 -4.74 5.74 25.58
N ALA A 73 -5.80 6.28 26.19
CA ALA A 73 -6.84 7.04 25.51
C ALA A 73 -6.49 8.54 25.54
N ALA A 74 -5.68 8.99 24.58
CA ALA A 74 -5.21 10.38 24.52
C ALA A 74 -4.82 10.79 23.10
N GLY A 75 -4.64 12.10 22.89
CA GLY A 75 -4.10 12.65 21.65
C GLY A 75 -2.66 12.19 21.40
N MET A 76 -2.31 11.94 20.15
CA MET A 76 -1.00 11.37 19.81
C MET A 76 0.17 12.30 20.12
N LYS A 77 0.00 13.60 19.94
CA LYS A 77 1.05 14.59 20.23
C LYS A 77 1.41 14.57 21.73
N GLU A 78 0.40 14.63 22.58
CA GLU A 78 0.56 14.63 24.04
C GLU A 78 1.12 13.29 24.51
N THR A 79 0.66 12.18 23.94
CA THR A 79 1.17 10.83 24.23
C THR A 79 2.65 10.70 23.88
N LEU A 80 3.08 11.19 22.71
CA LEU A 80 4.49 11.10 22.31
C LEU A 80 5.39 11.96 23.22
N ILE A 81 4.95 13.17 23.58
CA ILE A 81 5.68 14.04 24.50
C ILE A 81 5.83 13.35 25.87
N ALA A 82 4.74 12.83 26.42
CA ALA A 82 4.76 12.17 27.72
C ALA A 82 5.66 10.88 27.73
N ILE A 83 5.62 10.11 26.65
CA ILE A 83 6.52 8.94 26.49
C ILE A 83 7.97 9.40 26.42
N GLU A 84 8.29 10.42 25.64
CA GLU A 84 9.65 10.94 25.53
C GLU A 84 10.19 11.44 26.86
N GLU A 85 9.41 12.25 27.59
CA GLU A 85 9.77 12.73 28.93
C GLU A 85 9.98 11.61 29.93
N SER A 86 9.07 10.60 29.92
CA SER A 86 9.18 9.43 30.78
C SER A 86 10.44 8.62 30.51
N VAL A 87 10.74 8.38 29.23
CA VAL A 87 11.96 7.66 28.82
C VAL A 87 13.22 8.40 29.26
N LYS A 88 13.25 9.74 29.08
CA LYS A 88 14.38 10.58 29.53
C LYS A 88 14.53 10.59 31.03
N SER A 89 13.44 10.51 31.79
CA SER A 89 13.49 10.48 33.27
C SER A 89 13.95 9.13 33.83
N LEU A 90 13.70 8.04 33.12
CA LEU A 90 13.97 6.67 33.55
C LEU A 90 15.33 6.13 33.12
N ALA A 91 16.04 6.81 32.24
CA ALA A 91 17.33 6.35 31.73
C ALA A 91 18.32 7.50 31.53
N THR A 92 19.61 7.24 31.82
CA THR A 92 20.69 8.18 31.54
C THR A 92 20.89 8.35 30.03
N GLU A 93 21.44 9.48 29.63
CA GLU A 93 21.75 9.77 28.21
C GLU A 93 22.67 8.68 27.59
N ASP A 94 23.67 8.23 28.32
CA ASP A 94 24.58 7.16 27.87
C ASP A 94 23.83 5.84 27.64
N ARG A 95 22.90 5.50 28.52
CA ARG A 95 22.06 4.30 28.35
C ARG A 95 21.17 4.44 27.12
N LEU A 96 20.52 5.58 26.93
CA LEU A 96 19.67 5.86 25.77
C LEU A 96 20.48 5.81 24.46
N LYS A 97 21.66 6.39 24.46
CA LYS A 97 22.58 6.35 23.31
C LYS A 97 22.95 4.91 22.95
N LYS A 98 23.34 4.11 23.93
CA LYS A 98 23.69 2.69 23.73
C LYS A 98 22.51 1.89 23.15
N ILE A 99 21.31 2.06 23.72
CA ILE A 99 20.09 1.39 23.24
C ILE A 99 19.80 1.80 21.79
N ARG A 100 19.92 3.09 21.47
CA ARG A 100 19.73 3.61 20.11
C ARG A 100 20.73 2.97 19.14
N GLU A 101 21.99 2.95 19.46
CA GLU A 101 23.05 2.39 18.61
C GLU A 101 22.82 0.90 18.34
N GLU A 102 22.48 0.12 19.36
CA GLU A 102 22.17 -1.30 19.25
C GLU A 102 20.95 -1.53 18.32
N ARG A 103 19.85 -0.81 18.54
CA ARG A 103 18.63 -0.95 17.73
C ARG A 103 18.82 -0.49 16.30
N LEU A 104 19.52 0.62 16.07
CA LEU A 104 19.87 1.08 14.73
C LEU A 104 20.76 0.09 13.98
N SER A 105 21.67 -0.58 14.64
CA SER A 105 22.47 -1.65 14.04
C SER A 105 21.59 -2.79 13.54
N ILE A 106 20.57 -3.18 14.33
CA ILE A 106 19.60 -4.23 13.96
C ILE A 106 18.77 -3.78 12.76
N THR A 107 18.16 -2.59 12.80
CA THR A 107 17.30 -2.09 11.71
C THR A 107 18.07 -1.89 10.41
N LYS A 108 19.30 -1.37 10.46
CA LYS A 108 20.20 -1.28 9.30
C LYS A 108 20.51 -2.65 8.69
N GLY A 109 20.75 -3.66 9.53
CA GLY A 109 20.96 -5.04 9.07
C GLY A 109 19.75 -5.63 8.38
N ILE A 110 18.54 -5.39 8.92
CA ILE A 110 17.25 -5.81 8.34
C ILE A 110 17.05 -5.13 6.98
N ASN A 111 17.19 -3.81 6.93
CA ASN A 111 16.98 -3.04 5.71
C ASN A 111 17.97 -3.42 4.61
N LYS A 112 19.26 -3.61 4.93
CA LYS A 112 20.25 -4.06 3.96
C LYS A 112 19.90 -5.41 3.33
N LYS A 113 19.47 -6.37 4.14
CA LYS A 113 19.02 -7.69 3.64
C LYS A 113 17.81 -7.56 2.72
N PHE A 114 16.88 -6.69 3.09
CA PHE A 114 15.68 -6.44 2.28
C PHE A 114 16.04 -5.79 0.94
N GLU A 115 16.82 -4.70 0.93
CA GLU A 115 17.21 -4.03 -0.30
C GLU A 115 17.92 -4.99 -1.26
N THR A 116 18.86 -5.79 -0.74
CA THR A 116 19.54 -6.83 -1.54
C THR A 116 18.57 -7.84 -2.16
N LYS A 117 17.57 -8.28 -1.36
CA LYS A 117 16.56 -9.21 -1.84
C LYS A 117 15.63 -8.56 -2.87
N LYS A 118 15.15 -7.36 -2.58
CA LYS A 118 14.28 -6.55 -3.45
C LYS A 118 14.90 -6.36 -4.84
N GLU A 119 16.17 -5.93 -4.89
CA GLU A 119 16.89 -5.76 -6.15
C GLU A 119 17.09 -7.07 -6.91
N LYS A 120 17.41 -8.15 -6.19
CA LYS A 120 17.56 -9.48 -6.79
C LYS A 120 16.25 -9.97 -7.40
N ASP A 121 15.16 -9.87 -6.64
CA ASP A 121 13.85 -10.35 -7.07
C ASP A 121 13.32 -9.53 -8.27
N ALA A 122 13.55 -8.23 -8.27
CA ALA A 122 13.16 -7.34 -9.36
C ALA A 122 13.86 -7.64 -10.68
N LYS A 123 15.13 -8.09 -10.64
CA LYS A 123 15.91 -8.37 -11.86
C LYS A 123 15.27 -9.42 -12.76
N ALA A 124 14.57 -10.40 -12.21
CA ALA A 124 13.96 -11.49 -12.97
C ALA A 124 12.92 -10.99 -13.99
N ASN A 125 12.19 -9.92 -13.63
CA ASN A 125 11.08 -9.38 -14.43
C ASN A 125 11.27 -7.90 -14.81
N TRP A 126 12.51 -7.40 -14.76
CA TRP A 126 12.80 -5.97 -14.92
C TRP A 126 12.36 -5.40 -16.28
N ASN A 127 12.48 -6.19 -17.34
CA ASN A 127 12.12 -5.80 -18.70
C ASN A 127 10.92 -6.59 -19.24
N SER A 128 10.07 -7.10 -18.35
CA SER A 128 8.91 -7.90 -18.74
C SER A 128 7.81 -7.07 -19.41
N SER A 129 7.00 -7.76 -20.22
CA SER A 129 5.72 -7.28 -20.72
C SER A 129 4.68 -8.39 -20.46
N PRO A 130 3.62 -8.12 -19.69
CA PRO A 130 3.30 -6.88 -18.99
C PRO A 130 4.38 -6.41 -18.02
N VAL A 131 4.35 -5.13 -17.65
CA VAL A 131 5.37 -4.49 -16.80
C VAL A 131 5.33 -5.07 -15.37
N SER A 132 6.48 -5.29 -14.75
CA SER A 132 6.51 -5.70 -13.34
C SER A 132 6.19 -4.52 -12.41
N TRP A 133 5.68 -4.83 -11.21
CA TRP A 133 5.34 -3.84 -10.19
C TRP A 133 6.54 -3.00 -9.77
N GLU A 134 7.69 -3.63 -9.61
CA GLU A 134 8.94 -2.99 -9.24
C GLU A 134 9.42 -2.03 -10.32
N ARG A 135 9.40 -2.47 -11.58
CA ARG A 135 9.82 -1.61 -12.69
C ARG A 135 8.85 -0.46 -12.92
N ALA A 136 7.55 -0.69 -12.84
CA ALA A 136 6.54 0.36 -12.92
C ALA A 136 6.79 1.43 -11.85
N SER A 137 6.97 1.00 -10.61
CA SER A 137 7.21 1.88 -9.47
C SER A 137 8.50 2.70 -9.61
N TYR A 138 9.56 2.07 -10.11
CA TYR A 138 10.83 2.74 -10.42
C TYR A 138 10.66 3.83 -11.50
N GLU A 139 9.98 3.52 -12.60
CA GLU A 139 9.76 4.51 -13.67
C GLU A 139 8.87 5.67 -13.20
N ILE A 140 7.81 5.37 -12.43
CA ILE A 140 6.95 6.41 -11.84
C ILE A 140 7.78 7.29 -10.89
N ASN A 141 8.59 6.70 -10.01
CA ASN A 141 9.43 7.44 -9.07
C ASN A 141 10.36 8.45 -9.74
N LYS A 142 10.89 8.14 -10.92
CA LYS A 142 11.76 9.05 -11.68
C LYS A 142 11.05 10.31 -12.18
N GLU A 143 9.75 10.20 -12.43
CA GLU A 143 8.95 11.27 -13.03
C GLU A 143 8.11 12.03 -11.98
N LEU A 144 8.16 11.62 -10.71
CA LEU A 144 7.53 12.33 -9.60
C LEU A 144 8.38 13.54 -9.17
N ASP A 145 7.74 14.69 -9.06
CA ASP A 145 8.35 15.90 -8.48
C ASP A 145 8.75 15.65 -7.00
N GLU A 146 9.77 16.37 -6.50
CA GLU A 146 10.27 16.20 -5.13
C GLU A 146 9.21 16.50 -4.05
N ASN A 147 8.24 17.35 -4.37
CA ASN A 147 7.11 17.70 -3.51
C ASN A 147 5.78 17.13 -4.01
N GLY A 148 5.80 16.14 -4.92
CA GLY A 148 4.59 15.55 -5.49
C GLY A 148 3.67 14.91 -4.44
N ILE A 149 2.41 14.75 -4.80
CA ILE A 149 1.40 14.03 -4.01
C ILE A 149 1.04 12.75 -4.76
N VAL A 150 1.17 11.63 -4.09
CA VAL A 150 0.75 10.32 -4.59
C VAL A 150 -0.53 9.93 -3.87
N ILE A 151 -1.60 9.72 -4.64
CA ILE A 151 -2.84 9.11 -4.15
C ILE A 151 -2.79 7.66 -4.56
N SER A 152 -2.98 6.73 -3.63
CA SER A 152 -2.92 5.31 -3.95
C SER A 152 -4.16 4.56 -3.50
N GLU A 153 -4.82 3.97 -4.47
CA GLU A 153 -5.91 3.01 -4.31
C GLU A 153 -5.47 1.66 -4.88
N LEU A 154 -4.33 1.17 -4.39
CA LEU A 154 -3.76 -0.13 -4.75
C LEU A 154 -3.76 -1.05 -3.54
N ASP A 155 -3.98 -2.34 -3.78
CA ASP A 155 -3.98 -3.40 -2.77
C ASP A 155 -2.57 -3.98 -2.53
N THR A 156 -1.51 -3.20 -2.75
CA THR A 156 -0.11 -3.61 -2.54
C THR A 156 0.76 -2.45 -2.11
N PHE A 157 1.76 -2.73 -1.29
CA PHE A 157 2.79 -1.77 -0.86
C PHE A 157 4.03 -1.74 -1.78
N THR A 158 4.12 -2.63 -2.77
CA THR A 158 5.29 -2.70 -3.67
C THR A 158 5.65 -1.34 -4.29
N PRO A 159 4.70 -0.51 -4.77
CA PRO A 159 5.03 0.80 -5.29
C PRO A 159 5.77 1.69 -4.28
N PHE A 160 5.37 1.65 -3.01
CA PHE A 160 5.94 2.55 -1.99
C PHE A 160 7.35 2.15 -1.58
N GLU A 161 7.72 0.89 -1.74
CA GLU A 161 9.09 0.41 -1.49
C GLU A 161 10.10 0.94 -2.52
N TRP A 162 9.62 1.38 -3.68
CA TRP A 162 10.43 1.92 -4.78
C TRP A 162 10.30 3.43 -4.95
N MET A 163 9.40 4.07 -4.21
CA MET A 163 9.18 5.51 -4.22
C MET A 163 9.83 6.16 -3.01
N ASN A 164 10.45 7.32 -3.21
CA ASN A 164 11.02 8.10 -2.13
C ASN A 164 9.93 9.00 -1.54
N LEU A 165 9.14 8.45 -0.61
CA LEU A 165 8.03 9.13 0.05
C LEU A 165 8.44 9.56 1.45
N ALA A 166 8.19 10.81 1.79
CA ALA A 166 8.45 11.36 3.11
C ALA A 166 7.49 12.53 3.39
N PRO A 167 7.04 12.74 4.64
CA PRO A 167 6.05 13.77 4.99
C PRO A 167 6.40 15.18 4.55
N ASN A 168 7.69 15.53 4.54
CA ASN A 168 8.18 16.87 4.21
C ASN A 168 8.60 17.02 2.72
N LYS A 169 8.40 15.99 1.93
CA LYS A 169 8.73 15.95 0.51
C LYS A 169 7.52 15.46 -0.26
N ARG A 170 7.60 14.22 -0.77
CA ARG A 170 6.48 13.55 -1.46
C ARG A 170 5.48 13.02 -0.45
N SER A 171 4.25 13.47 -0.55
CA SER A 171 3.16 13.01 0.32
C SER A 171 2.49 11.78 -0.26
N LEU A 172 2.13 10.82 0.60
CA LEU A 172 1.30 9.69 0.24
C LEU A 172 -0.06 9.83 0.93
N ILE A 173 -1.12 9.75 0.15
CA ILE A 173 -2.49 9.59 0.63
C ILE A 173 -2.99 8.26 0.13
N GLY A 174 -3.29 7.35 1.03
CA GLY A 174 -3.72 6.01 0.67
C GLY A 174 -4.55 5.36 1.75
N GLY A 175 -5.38 4.41 1.33
CA GLY A 175 -6.23 3.62 2.20
C GLY A 175 -7.39 4.41 2.80
N THR A 176 -8.56 3.81 2.71
CA THR A 176 -9.70 4.21 3.54
C THR A 176 -9.84 3.22 4.68
N THR A 177 -10.22 3.67 5.85
CA THR A 177 -10.44 2.80 7.02
C THR A 177 -11.55 1.77 6.78
N GLY A 178 -12.43 2.01 5.82
CA GLY A 178 -13.53 1.13 5.46
C GLY A 178 -13.26 0.21 4.26
N PHE A 179 -12.07 0.20 3.70
CA PHE A 179 -11.72 -0.57 2.48
C PHE A 179 -12.66 -0.33 1.29
N ALA A 180 -13.37 0.81 1.28
CA ALA A 180 -14.24 1.19 0.17
C ALA A 180 -13.40 1.52 -1.06
N LEU A 181 -13.73 0.88 -2.19
CA LEU A 181 -13.14 1.20 -3.49
C LEU A 181 -13.89 2.36 -4.17
N GLY A 182 -13.23 3.02 -5.11
CA GLY A 182 -13.84 4.08 -5.90
C GLY A 182 -13.61 5.50 -5.38
N TRP A 183 -12.53 5.76 -4.64
CA TRP A 183 -12.24 7.06 -4.04
C TRP A 183 -11.00 7.77 -4.63
N GLY A 184 -10.06 7.02 -5.22
CA GLY A 184 -8.71 7.53 -5.53
C GLY A 184 -8.71 8.68 -6.53
N ILE A 185 -9.50 8.60 -7.61
CA ILE A 185 -9.55 9.69 -8.59
C ILE A 185 -10.17 10.94 -7.96
N GLY A 186 -11.34 10.81 -7.30
CA GLY A 186 -11.96 11.94 -6.60
C GLY A 186 -11.04 12.60 -5.57
N ALA A 187 -10.32 11.80 -4.78
CA ALA A 187 -9.33 12.29 -3.83
C ALA A 187 -8.16 13.03 -4.53
N SER A 188 -7.73 12.54 -5.70
CA SER A 188 -6.67 13.22 -6.47
C SER A 188 -7.10 14.59 -6.99
N LEU A 189 -8.37 14.73 -7.40
CA LEU A 189 -8.92 16.03 -7.77
C LEU A 189 -8.95 16.97 -6.55
N GLY A 190 -9.44 16.50 -5.41
CA GLY A 190 -9.44 17.26 -4.17
C GLY A 190 -8.04 17.68 -3.73
N ALA A 191 -7.07 16.78 -3.80
CA ALA A 191 -5.67 17.07 -3.48
C ALA A 191 -5.09 18.16 -4.41
N LYS A 192 -5.40 18.08 -5.71
CA LYS A 192 -4.94 19.09 -6.68
C LYS A 192 -5.58 20.45 -6.48
N ILE A 193 -6.86 20.50 -6.12
CA ILE A 193 -7.56 21.74 -5.78
C ILE A 193 -6.97 22.36 -4.50
N GLY A 194 -6.71 21.54 -3.48
CA GLY A 194 -6.13 21.99 -2.22
C GLY A 194 -4.65 22.37 -2.30
N GLN A 195 -3.93 21.85 -3.29
CA GLN A 195 -2.49 22.05 -3.49
C GLN A 195 -2.18 22.27 -4.99
N PRO A 196 -2.61 23.40 -5.56
CA PRO A 196 -2.59 23.63 -7.00
C PRO A 196 -1.18 23.63 -7.62
N ASP A 197 -0.16 23.99 -6.84
CA ASP A 197 1.23 24.07 -7.29
C ASP A 197 1.98 22.72 -7.24
N ARG A 198 1.38 21.70 -6.65
CA ARG A 198 2.01 20.39 -6.50
C ARG A 198 1.56 19.43 -7.61
N GLN A 199 2.48 18.61 -8.09
CA GLN A 199 2.12 17.46 -8.94
C GLN A 199 1.24 16.49 -8.15
N VAL A 200 0.15 16.01 -8.75
CA VAL A 200 -0.72 14.99 -8.17
C VAL A 200 -0.79 13.79 -9.11
N THR A 201 -0.41 12.62 -8.60
CA THR A 201 -0.45 11.35 -9.33
C THR A 201 -1.32 10.36 -8.59
N CYS A 202 -2.37 9.87 -9.25
CA CYS A 202 -3.26 8.83 -8.76
C CYS A 202 -2.79 7.47 -9.26
N LEU A 203 -2.57 6.52 -8.36
CA LEU A 203 -2.33 5.11 -8.66
C LEU A 203 -3.61 4.35 -8.30
N VAL A 204 -4.27 3.77 -9.29
CA VAL A 204 -5.55 3.08 -9.09
C VAL A 204 -5.53 1.71 -9.78
N GLY A 205 -6.05 0.68 -9.14
CA GLY A 205 -6.23 -0.64 -9.77
C GLY A 205 -7.35 -0.61 -10.82
N ASP A 206 -7.24 -1.46 -11.84
CA ASP A 206 -8.30 -1.62 -12.86
C ASP A 206 -9.65 -2.00 -12.24
N GLY A 207 -9.62 -2.88 -11.24
CA GLY A 207 -10.82 -3.23 -10.48
C GLY A 207 -11.40 -2.05 -9.70
N ALA A 208 -10.56 -1.28 -9.00
CA ALA A 208 -11.01 -0.10 -8.26
C ALA A 208 -11.59 0.97 -9.21
N MET A 209 -11.02 1.11 -10.40
CA MET A 209 -11.52 2.02 -11.44
C MET A 209 -12.98 1.76 -11.83
N LEU A 210 -13.46 0.53 -11.68
CA LEU A 210 -14.86 0.14 -11.99
C LEU A 210 -15.83 0.38 -10.84
N PHE A 211 -15.38 0.89 -9.68
CA PHE A 211 -16.22 1.16 -8.52
C PHE A 211 -16.71 2.62 -8.44
N GLY A 212 -17.24 3.17 -9.53
CA GLY A 212 -17.95 4.46 -9.50
C GLY A 212 -17.05 5.68 -9.45
N GLN A 213 -15.87 5.65 -10.07
CA GLN A 213 -15.03 6.84 -10.15
C GLN A 213 -14.74 7.33 -11.58
N ILE A 214 -15.27 6.64 -12.57
CA ILE A 214 -15.08 7.00 -14.00
C ILE A 214 -15.60 8.41 -14.28
N GLU A 215 -16.71 8.80 -13.69
CA GLU A 215 -17.30 10.13 -13.78
C GLU A 215 -16.43 11.24 -13.19
N SER A 216 -15.50 10.91 -12.28
CA SER A 216 -14.51 11.86 -11.78
C SER A 216 -13.55 12.32 -12.87
N LEU A 217 -13.32 11.51 -13.91
CA LEU A 217 -12.56 11.93 -15.08
C LEU A 217 -13.27 13.07 -15.84
N TRP A 218 -14.61 12.99 -15.96
CA TRP A 218 -15.39 14.09 -16.55
C TRP A 218 -15.19 15.37 -15.75
N SER A 219 -15.22 15.32 -14.43
CA SER A 219 -14.97 16.46 -13.55
C SER A 219 -13.55 17.02 -13.73
N ALA A 220 -12.55 16.13 -13.84
CA ALA A 220 -11.17 16.55 -14.10
C ALA A 220 -11.03 17.33 -15.43
N SER A 221 -11.68 16.86 -16.49
CA SER A 221 -11.68 17.52 -17.77
C SER A 221 -12.46 18.84 -17.73
N ARG A 222 -13.67 18.82 -17.17
CA ARG A 222 -14.56 20.00 -17.16
C ARG A 222 -13.98 21.20 -16.42
N TYR A 223 -13.21 20.95 -15.37
CA TYR A 223 -12.68 22.01 -14.50
C TYR A 223 -11.17 22.19 -14.65
N ASP A 224 -10.58 21.60 -15.70
CA ASP A 224 -9.14 21.67 -15.98
C ASP A 224 -8.29 21.35 -14.75
N ILE A 225 -8.59 20.22 -14.08
CA ILE A 225 -7.85 19.77 -12.89
C ILE A 225 -6.72 18.85 -13.36
N PRO A 226 -5.46 19.32 -13.38
CA PRO A 226 -4.35 18.61 -14.00
C PRO A 226 -3.77 17.53 -13.08
N VAL A 227 -4.35 16.34 -13.13
CA VAL A 227 -3.89 15.15 -12.42
C VAL A 227 -3.42 14.09 -13.42
N THR A 228 -2.42 13.29 -13.02
CA THR A 228 -2.05 12.07 -13.73
C THR A 228 -2.75 10.89 -13.08
N VAL A 229 -3.57 10.16 -13.84
CA VAL A 229 -4.19 8.91 -13.39
C VAL A 229 -3.48 7.73 -14.04
N ILE A 230 -2.94 6.82 -13.24
CA ILE A 230 -2.28 5.60 -13.71
C ILE A 230 -3.12 4.41 -13.27
N VAL A 231 -3.77 3.76 -14.24
CA VAL A 231 -4.56 2.55 -14.01
C VAL A 231 -3.62 1.35 -14.06
N PHE A 232 -3.41 0.69 -12.93
CA PHE A 232 -2.64 -0.54 -12.83
C PHE A 232 -3.51 -1.70 -13.28
N ASN A 233 -3.45 -1.99 -14.59
CA ASN A 233 -4.34 -2.90 -15.26
C ASN A 233 -3.72 -4.31 -15.38
N ASN A 234 -4.02 -5.15 -14.41
CA ASN A 234 -3.62 -6.57 -14.41
C ASN A 234 -4.75 -7.51 -14.85
N LEU A 235 -5.90 -6.96 -15.29
CA LEU A 235 -7.12 -7.70 -15.67
C LEU A 235 -7.68 -8.56 -14.54
N SER A 236 -7.53 -8.15 -13.28
CA SER A 236 -7.97 -8.99 -12.18
C SER A 236 -8.19 -8.20 -10.88
N TYR A 237 -9.19 -8.61 -10.11
CA TYR A 237 -9.24 -8.33 -8.67
C TYR A 237 -8.21 -9.18 -7.93
N ASP A 238 -6.93 -8.88 -8.07
CA ASP A 238 -5.84 -9.72 -7.58
C ASP A 238 -5.86 -9.91 -6.06
N GLY A 239 -6.20 -8.89 -5.29
CA GLY A 239 -6.35 -9.01 -3.84
C GLY A 239 -7.38 -10.06 -3.46
N GLU A 240 -8.57 -9.99 -4.06
CA GLU A 240 -9.64 -10.96 -3.79
C GLU A 240 -9.30 -12.34 -4.34
N ARG A 241 -8.74 -12.42 -5.53
CA ARG A 241 -8.24 -13.67 -6.11
C ARG A 241 -7.31 -14.40 -5.15
N ASN A 242 -6.36 -13.66 -4.56
CA ASN A 242 -5.39 -14.22 -3.63
C ASN A 242 -6.06 -14.68 -2.33
N ARG A 243 -7.03 -13.91 -1.80
CA ARG A 243 -7.80 -14.31 -0.62
C ARG A 243 -8.61 -15.58 -0.88
N ILE A 244 -9.29 -15.67 -2.03
CA ILE A 244 -10.04 -16.86 -2.42
C ILE A 244 -9.08 -18.06 -2.57
N TYR A 245 -7.95 -17.87 -3.21
CA TYR A 245 -6.95 -18.93 -3.37
C TYR A 245 -6.41 -19.44 -2.03
N LEU A 246 -6.13 -18.55 -1.09
CA LEU A 246 -5.63 -18.92 0.23
C LEU A 246 -6.67 -19.67 1.07
N ASN A 247 -7.94 -19.35 0.90
CA ASN A 247 -9.01 -19.83 1.78
C ASN A 247 -9.84 -20.96 1.19
N SER A 248 -9.82 -21.20 -0.14
CA SER A 248 -10.60 -22.25 -0.78
C SER A 248 -9.72 -23.47 -1.14
N PRO A 249 -9.93 -24.64 -0.52
CA PRO A 249 -9.25 -25.88 -0.91
C PRO A 249 -9.54 -26.28 -2.36
N LEU A 250 -10.74 -25.98 -2.86
CA LEU A 250 -11.15 -26.32 -4.24
C LEU A 250 -10.35 -25.54 -5.27
N ILE A 251 -10.04 -24.29 -4.98
CA ILE A 251 -9.28 -23.40 -5.90
C ILE A 251 -7.77 -23.66 -5.83
N ARG A 252 -7.28 -24.20 -4.71
CA ARG A 252 -5.89 -24.65 -4.62
C ARG A 252 -5.59 -25.87 -5.50
N ASN A 253 -6.61 -26.61 -5.90
CA ASN A 253 -6.45 -27.73 -6.81
C ASN A 253 -6.05 -27.24 -8.21
N LYS A 254 -4.97 -27.81 -8.78
CA LYS A 254 -4.45 -27.45 -10.11
C LYS A 254 -5.48 -27.67 -11.22
N GLU A 255 -6.32 -28.66 -11.09
CA GLU A 255 -7.32 -29.04 -12.08
C GLU A 255 -8.48 -28.04 -12.20
N THR A 256 -8.78 -27.33 -11.12
CA THR A 256 -9.86 -26.33 -11.08
C THR A 256 -9.35 -24.90 -11.19
N ARG A 257 -8.03 -24.68 -11.18
CA ARG A 257 -7.42 -23.35 -11.16
C ARG A 257 -7.82 -22.47 -12.34
N ASP A 258 -7.98 -23.03 -13.51
CA ASP A 258 -8.31 -22.25 -14.71
C ASP A 258 -9.79 -21.90 -14.82
N LEU A 259 -10.66 -22.61 -14.10
CA LEU A 259 -12.10 -22.36 -14.10
C LEU A 259 -12.46 -21.04 -13.41
N TRP A 260 -11.70 -20.60 -12.42
CA TRP A 260 -12.02 -19.42 -11.64
C TRP A 260 -11.49 -18.09 -12.21
N LYS A 261 -10.72 -18.12 -13.31
CA LYS A 261 -10.42 -16.90 -14.06
C LYS A 261 -11.68 -16.22 -14.56
N ASP A 262 -12.71 -17.02 -14.89
CA ASP A 262 -13.95 -16.53 -15.46
C ASP A 262 -15.05 -16.29 -14.41
N VAL A 263 -14.83 -16.65 -13.14
CA VAL A 263 -15.92 -16.67 -12.16
C VAL A 263 -16.20 -15.31 -11.53
N SER A 264 -15.21 -14.55 -11.07
CA SER A 264 -15.47 -13.28 -10.41
C SER A 264 -14.25 -12.34 -10.26
N CYS A 265 -13.06 -12.83 -10.48
CA CYS A 265 -11.84 -12.04 -10.27
C CYS A 265 -11.17 -11.61 -11.58
N TYR A 266 -11.51 -12.23 -12.71
CA TYR A 266 -10.96 -11.89 -14.00
C TYR A 266 -11.73 -10.74 -14.66
N LEU A 267 -11.02 -9.67 -15.05
CA LEU A 267 -11.59 -8.45 -15.65
C LEU A 267 -11.30 -8.31 -17.14
N GLY A 268 -10.85 -9.37 -17.78
CA GLY A 268 -10.49 -9.37 -19.22
C GLY A 268 -11.61 -9.84 -20.16
N ASN A 269 -12.84 -10.02 -19.68
CA ASN A 269 -13.97 -10.43 -20.52
C ASN A 269 -15.27 -9.67 -20.14
N PRO A 270 -15.64 -8.58 -20.87
CA PRO A 270 -14.82 -7.90 -21.89
C PRO A 270 -13.64 -7.12 -21.29
N ILE A 271 -12.61 -6.89 -22.09
CA ILE A 271 -11.53 -5.97 -21.71
C ILE A 271 -12.05 -4.53 -21.73
N VAL A 272 -11.81 -3.79 -20.65
CA VAL A 272 -12.18 -2.37 -20.58
C VAL A 272 -11.15 -1.53 -21.33
N ASP A 273 -11.59 -0.68 -22.24
CA ASP A 273 -10.77 0.32 -22.92
C ASP A 273 -10.70 1.62 -22.10
N TYR A 274 -9.77 1.69 -21.17
CA TYR A 274 -9.58 2.88 -20.32
C TYR A 274 -9.09 4.10 -21.13
N VAL A 275 -8.36 3.87 -22.23
CA VAL A 275 -7.94 4.95 -23.14
C VAL A 275 -9.16 5.55 -23.85
N GLY A 276 -10.02 4.70 -24.39
CA GLY A 276 -11.29 5.12 -25.03
C GLY A 276 -12.19 5.86 -24.05
N LEU A 277 -12.31 5.35 -22.81
CA LEU A 277 -13.04 6.01 -21.74
C LEU A 277 -12.51 7.42 -21.43
N ALA A 278 -11.21 7.60 -21.27
CA ALA A 278 -10.60 8.90 -21.02
C ALA A 278 -10.83 9.85 -22.21
N ASN A 279 -10.65 9.37 -23.43
CA ASN A 279 -10.88 10.15 -24.64
C ASN A 279 -12.34 10.61 -24.79
N SER A 280 -13.32 9.82 -24.30
CA SER A 280 -14.74 10.22 -24.31
C SER A 280 -15.03 11.42 -23.41
N PHE A 281 -14.15 11.70 -22.45
CA PHE A 281 -14.19 12.88 -21.59
C PHE A 281 -13.18 13.98 -21.98
N ASP A 282 -12.65 13.93 -23.21
CA ASP A 282 -11.62 14.87 -23.71
C ASP A 282 -10.32 14.84 -22.86
N ILE A 283 -9.99 13.71 -22.30
CA ILE A 283 -8.73 13.49 -21.57
C ILE A 283 -7.77 12.71 -22.46
N LYS A 284 -6.58 13.30 -22.71
CA LYS A 284 -5.51 12.59 -23.40
C LYS A 284 -5.07 11.37 -22.59
N ALA A 285 -4.91 10.25 -23.28
CA ALA A 285 -4.52 9.00 -22.63
C ALA A 285 -3.52 8.22 -23.48
N SER A 286 -2.87 7.24 -22.85
CA SER A 286 -2.05 6.25 -23.54
C SER A 286 -2.09 4.92 -22.81
N GLN A 287 -1.92 3.82 -23.56
CA GLN A 287 -1.63 2.52 -23.00
C GLN A 287 -0.12 2.29 -22.94
N ALA A 288 0.35 1.59 -21.93
CA ALA A 288 1.74 1.18 -21.77
C ALA A 288 1.81 -0.30 -21.41
N ASN A 289 2.47 -1.11 -22.26
CA ASN A 289 2.64 -2.56 -22.10
C ASN A 289 4.09 -2.91 -21.74
N THR A 290 5.01 -2.00 -21.99
CA THR A 290 6.45 -2.16 -21.74
C THR A 290 6.99 -1.02 -20.88
N PRO A 291 8.13 -1.21 -20.21
CA PRO A 291 8.79 -0.14 -19.45
C PRO A 291 9.09 1.12 -20.28
N GLU A 292 9.47 0.96 -21.53
CA GLU A 292 9.80 2.05 -22.44
C GLU A 292 8.56 2.87 -22.82
N GLU A 293 7.42 2.19 -23.06
CA GLU A 293 6.13 2.83 -23.32
C GLU A 293 5.63 3.56 -22.06
N LEU A 294 5.82 2.98 -20.88
CA LEU A 294 5.50 3.62 -19.62
C LEU A 294 6.32 4.91 -19.42
N SER A 295 7.64 4.84 -19.60
CA SER A 295 8.50 6.02 -19.49
C SER A 295 8.08 7.14 -20.45
N LYS A 296 7.74 6.81 -21.70
CA LYS A 296 7.23 7.79 -22.69
C LYS A 296 5.88 8.37 -22.24
N SER A 297 4.98 7.54 -21.72
CA SER A 297 3.65 7.94 -21.26
C SER A 297 3.73 8.87 -20.04
N LEU A 298 4.60 8.58 -19.09
CA LEU A 298 4.83 9.42 -17.92
C LEU A 298 5.35 10.82 -18.31
N LYS A 299 6.30 10.90 -19.23
CA LYS A 299 6.79 12.19 -19.75
C LYS A 299 5.70 13.00 -20.47
N LYS A 300 4.83 12.31 -21.22
CA LYS A 300 3.65 12.94 -21.83
C LYS A 300 2.67 13.44 -20.78
N ALA A 301 2.38 12.63 -19.77
CA ALA A 301 1.52 12.99 -18.64
C ALA A 301 2.03 14.25 -17.94
N ASN A 302 3.32 14.27 -17.57
CA ASN A 302 3.94 15.43 -16.92
C ASN A 302 3.87 16.70 -17.77
N ARG A 303 4.06 16.61 -19.08
CA ARG A 303 3.88 17.76 -19.97
C ARG A 303 2.43 18.23 -19.97
N THR A 304 1.49 17.30 -20.17
CA THR A 304 0.06 17.62 -20.26
C THR A 304 -0.48 18.23 -18.97
N THR A 305 -0.05 17.70 -17.81
CA THR A 305 -0.50 18.25 -16.52
C THR A 305 0.13 19.60 -16.20
N ARG A 306 1.36 19.86 -16.63
CA ARG A 306 1.97 21.20 -16.55
C ARG A 306 1.28 22.21 -17.48
N ASP A 307 0.70 21.75 -18.61
CA ASP A 307 -0.12 22.55 -19.51
C ASP A 307 -1.57 22.74 -18.97
N GLY A 308 -1.86 22.30 -17.72
CA GLY A 308 -3.14 22.49 -17.05
C GLY A 308 -4.22 21.45 -17.39
N ARG A 309 -3.89 20.34 -18.03
CA ARG A 309 -4.87 19.31 -18.44
C ARG A 309 -4.60 17.94 -17.76
N PRO A 310 -5.65 17.17 -17.42
CA PRO A 310 -5.47 15.80 -16.89
C PRO A 310 -4.92 14.84 -17.94
N TYR A 311 -4.32 13.75 -17.48
CA TYR A 311 -3.81 12.68 -18.34
C TYR A 311 -4.05 11.30 -17.72
N LEU A 312 -4.42 10.29 -18.53
CA LEU A 312 -4.58 8.92 -18.08
C LEU A 312 -3.56 7.98 -18.74
N ILE A 313 -2.99 7.07 -17.95
CA ILE A 313 -2.14 5.97 -18.42
C ILE A 313 -2.80 4.65 -18.07
N ASP A 314 -3.19 3.84 -19.07
CA ASP A 314 -3.56 2.44 -18.91
C ASP A 314 -2.28 1.59 -18.89
N LEU A 315 -1.80 1.27 -17.69
CA LEU A 315 -0.56 0.51 -17.49
C LEU A 315 -0.88 -0.99 -17.38
N ARG A 316 -0.48 -1.75 -18.39
CA ARG A 316 -0.55 -3.22 -18.34
C ARG A 316 0.53 -3.75 -17.41
N ILE A 317 0.09 -4.29 -16.28
CA ILE A 317 0.97 -4.76 -15.22
C ILE A 317 0.81 -6.27 -14.98
N MET A 318 1.87 -6.90 -14.51
CA MET A 318 1.83 -8.31 -14.13
C MET A 318 0.83 -8.55 -12.99
N GLN A 319 0.12 -9.67 -13.05
CA GLN A 319 -0.65 -10.16 -11.93
C GLN A 319 0.28 -10.51 -10.75
N LEU A 320 -0.18 -10.28 -9.54
CA LEU A 320 0.53 -10.74 -8.34
C LEU A 320 0.41 -12.27 -8.27
N ASP A 321 1.50 -13.00 -8.49
CA ASP A 321 1.53 -14.46 -8.47
C ASP A 321 1.70 -14.98 -7.04
N VAL A 322 0.61 -15.03 -6.29
CA VAL A 322 0.57 -15.68 -4.97
C VAL A 322 0.29 -17.18 -5.11
N ALA A 323 -0.19 -17.63 -6.27
CA ALA A 323 -0.58 -19.00 -6.51
C ALA A 323 0.63 -19.97 -6.57
N ASN A 324 1.80 -19.50 -6.95
CA ASN A 324 3.00 -20.31 -7.05
C ASN A 324 3.88 -20.34 -5.79
N LYS A 325 3.61 -19.48 -4.81
CA LYS A 325 4.26 -19.59 -3.49
C LYS A 325 3.27 -20.22 -2.54
N PRO A 326 3.53 -21.41 -2.02
CA PRO A 326 2.79 -21.90 -0.87
C PRO A 326 3.02 -20.88 0.23
N THR A 327 2.05 -20.00 0.45
CA THR A 327 2.08 -19.14 1.61
C THR A 327 1.81 -20.05 2.79
N THR A 328 2.75 -20.12 3.70
CA THR A 328 2.55 -20.68 5.04
C THR A 328 1.57 -19.84 5.87
N GLN A 329 0.98 -18.84 5.26
CA GLN A 329 -0.08 -18.01 5.83
C GLN A 329 -1.41 -18.70 5.60
N THR A 330 -1.61 -19.75 6.33
CA THR A 330 -2.96 -20.19 6.65
C THR A 330 -3.62 -19.06 7.46
N TRP A 331 -4.87 -18.77 7.17
CA TRP A 331 -5.75 -18.15 8.15
C TRP A 331 -5.41 -18.73 9.50
N HIS A 332 -5.04 -17.87 10.44
CA HIS A 332 -4.76 -18.35 11.78
C HIS A 332 -6.09 -18.82 12.38
N PRO A 333 -6.31 -20.15 12.48
CA PRO A 333 -7.50 -20.68 13.12
C PRO A 333 -7.63 -20.18 14.56
N ASP A 334 -6.54 -19.75 15.15
CA ASP A 334 -6.46 -19.18 16.47
C ASP A 334 -7.20 -17.85 16.67
N ILE A 335 -7.63 -17.19 15.57
CA ILE A 335 -8.24 -15.86 15.63
C ILE A 335 -9.73 -15.92 15.29
N SER A 336 -10.17 -16.89 14.51
CA SER A 336 -11.58 -17.14 14.28
C SER A 336 -12.23 -17.66 15.57
N ILE A 337 -13.16 -16.88 16.13
CA ILE A 337 -13.98 -17.31 17.30
C ILE A 337 -14.69 -18.65 17.00
N ALA A 338 -15.08 -18.90 15.76
CA ALA A 338 -15.69 -20.14 15.33
C ALA A 338 -14.72 -21.33 15.40
N GLU A 339 -13.44 -21.12 15.11
CA GLU A 339 -12.44 -22.19 15.19
C GLU A 339 -11.83 -22.36 16.57
N LYS A 340 -11.68 -21.29 17.36
CA LYS A 340 -11.33 -21.40 18.79
C LYS A 340 -12.30 -22.29 19.57
N ARG A 341 -13.57 -22.33 19.17
CA ARG A 341 -14.57 -23.20 19.78
C ARG A 341 -14.46 -24.67 19.36
N LYS A 342 -13.77 -24.97 18.27
CA LYS A 342 -13.53 -26.34 17.79
C LYS A 342 -12.27 -26.97 18.38
N ILE A 343 -11.33 -26.15 18.81
CA ILE A 343 -10.14 -26.62 19.51
C ILE A 343 -10.53 -26.81 20.97
N LYS A 344 -11.05 -27.99 21.26
CA LYS A 344 -11.10 -28.44 22.66
C LYS A 344 -9.65 -28.69 23.09
N VAL A 345 -9.18 -27.90 24.04
CA VAL A 345 -7.95 -28.12 24.79
C VAL A 345 -8.06 -29.45 25.53
#